data_49ed880f73a32979a7663ee09d48f822
#
_entry.id   49ed880f73a32979a7663ee09d48f822
#
_cell.length_a   1.000
_cell.length_b   1.000
_cell.length_c   1.000
_cell.angle_alpha   90.00
_cell.angle_beta   90.00
_cell.angle_gamma   90.00
#
_symmetry.space_group_name_H-M   'P 1'
#
loop_
_entity.id
_entity.type
_entity.pdbx_description
1 polymer ?
#
loop_
_entity_poly.entity_id
_entity_poly.type
_entity_poly.pdbx_seq_one_letter_code
_entity_poly.pdbx_strand_id
1 'polypeptide(L)'
;MGQGLPACPAIRPRYNLHQVRLAALILSLPLGLAALWADGSGNHLREASAAYQSGDLATAIRLYREFLKDYPDAAEIRSNLGAALVRDGQFAGAIAEYDLALRKMPNNAQVRMNLALAYYKLGRLPEAVQHLEILHRLEPLELKPALLLADCLLETNQPRKAVEVLSPLQEEYPDDRAMIYALGMALLKDNRTQEAQVLLDRILRDGESAESAFLLGQTELLRNDLVAAAGHLARAVELNPKMPWAHTLYGQALKAAGKPEQATAQFNEELKVNPYDFTANTEIALLLRQDGKLDEALAHITLALQVRPNDPGALYQRASIHLSQGLNQQARQELEQLIRDYPSFSEAHAALATVYYRLKRTADGDKETAEARRVREEAQKLLEEKRKPASSEKQ
;
A
#
# COMPACT_ATOMS: atom_id res chain seq x y z
N MET A 1 30.40 -38.46 32.71
CA MET A 1 29.02 -38.67 32.30
C MET A 1 28.39 -37.34 32.05
N GLY A 2 28.49 -36.87 30.80
CA GLY A 2 27.95 -35.61 30.34
C GLY A 2 26.62 -35.90 29.66
N GLN A 3 25.54 -35.35 30.16
CA GLN A 3 24.27 -35.30 29.41
C GLN A 3 24.18 -33.95 28.70
N GLY A 4 24.28 -33.99 27.39
CA GLY A 4 24.06 -32.82 26.53
C GLY A 4 22.57 -32.48 26.53
N LEU A 5 22.31 -31.17 26.69
CA LEU A 5 20.99 -30.56 26.50
C LEU A 5 20.59 -30.67 25.03
N PRO A 6 19.31 -30.96 24.69
CA PRO A 6 18.85 -31.03 23.32
C PRO A 6 18.86 -29.64 22.70
N ALA A 7 19.40 -29.55 21.49
CA ALA A 7 19.40 -28.35 20.66
C ALA A 7 17.97 -27.89 20.36
N CYS A 8 17.70 -26.65 20.68
CA CYS A 8 16.46 -25.95 20.31
C CYS A 8 16.32 -25.93 18.77
N PRO A 9 15.20 -26.31 18.19
CA PRO A 9 15.02 -26.24 16.74
C PRO A 9 15.01 -24.77 16.31
N ALA A 10 15.89 -24.42 15.39
CA ALA A 10 15.96 -23.12 14.76
C ALA A 10 14.60 -22.76 14.12
N ILE A 11 13.87 -21.84 14.73
CA ILE A 11 12.66 -21.25 14.18
C ILE A 11 13.10 -20.35 13.02
N ARG A 12 12.97 -20.85 11.79
CA ARG A 12 13.15 -20.04 10.60
C ARG A 12 12.01 -19.01 10.55
N PRO A 13 12.28 -17.70 10.33
CA PRO A 13 11.24 -16.70 10.16
C PRO A 13 10.45 -17.00 8.88
N ARG A 14 9.23 -17.45 9.04
CA ARG A 14 8.33 -17.79 7.95
C ARG A 14 7.30 -16.69 7.75
N TYR A 15 7.63 -15.53 7.33
CA TYR A 15 6.62 -14.64 6.70
C TYR A 15 7.31 -13.44 6.09
N ASN A 16 7.57 -13.56 4.81
CA ASN A 16 7.88 -12.44 3.93
C ASN A 16 6.56 -12.13 3.21
N LEU A 17 5.90 -11.00 3.48
CA LEU A 17 4.65 -10.59 2.84
C LEU A 17 4.74 -10.56 1.30
N HIS A 18 5.96 -10.39 0.77
CA HIS A 18 6.24 -10.51 -0.66
C HIS A 18 6.50 -11.95 -1.14
N GLN A 19 6.67 -12.91 -0.24
CA GLN A 19 6.66 -14.33 -0.56
C GLN A 19 5.31 -14.98 -0.21
N VAL A 20 4.20 -14.35 -0.57
CA VAL A 20 3.05 -15.14 -0.92
C VAL A 20 3.46 -15.89 -2.19
N ARG A 21 4.28 -16.93 -2.01
CA ARG A 21 4.31 -18.02 -2.97
C ARG A 21 2.85 -18.39 -3.11
N LEU A 22 2.29 -18.08 -4.27
CA LEU A 22 1.07 -18.69 -4.75
C LEU A 22 1.24 -20.17 -4.46
N ALA A 23 0.80 -20.61 -3.28
CA ALA A 23 0.83 -22.01 -2.93
C ALA A 23 0.02 -22.69 -4.03
N ALA A 24 0.70 -23.51 -4.82
CA ALA A 24 0.04 -24.33 -5.80
C ALA A 24 -1.08 -25.08 -5.06
N LEU A 25 -2.32 -24.62 -5.24
CA LEU A 25 -3.48 -25.35 -4.81
C LEU A 25 -3.42 -26.68 -5.56
N ILE A 26 -3.12 -27.74 -4.82
CA ILE A 26 -3.38 -29.11 -5.27
C ILE A 26 -4.87 -29.13 -5.61
N LEU A 27 -5.18 -29.24 -6.88
CA LEU A 27 -6.52 -29.41 -7.39
C LEU A 27 -7.16 -30.64 -6.73
N SER A 28 -7.90 -30.44 -5.65
CA SER A 28 -8.97 -31.36 -5.28
C SER A 28 -10.13 -31.06 -6.25
N LEU A 29 -10.14 -31.77 -7.37
CA LEU A 29 -11.27 -31.76 -8.30
C LEU A 29 -12.50 -32.28 -7.57
N PRO A 30 -13.59 -31.48 -7.44
CA PRO A 30 -14.84 -32.01 -6.88
C PRO A 30 -15.40 -33.10 -7.80
N LEU A 31 -15.95 -34.15 -7.19
CA LEU A 31 -16.53 -35.33 -7.85
C LEU A 31 -17.63 -35.04 -8.92
N GLY A 32 -18.07 -33.79 -9.08
CA GLY A 32 -19.05 -33.39 -10.08
C GLY A 32 -18.52 -33.22 -11.51
N LEU A 33 -17.20 -33.19 -11.72
CA LEU A 33 -16.58 -33.06 -13.04
C LEU A 33 -16.33 -34.41 -13.76
N ALA A 34 -16.66 -35.55 -13.15
CA ALA A 34 -16.44 -36.87 -13.73
C ALA A 34 -17.15 -37.09 -15.09
N ALA A 35 -18.19 -36.35 -15.39
CA ALA A 35 -18.91 -36.43 -16.69
C ALA A 35 -18.17 -35.73 -17.85
N LEU A 36 -17.30 -34.78 -17.57
CA LEU A 36 -16.50 -34.02 -18.55
C LEU A 36 -15.27 -34.78 -19.08
N TRP A 37 -15.03 -35.96 -18.58
CA TRP A 37 -13.82 -36.77 -18.88
C TRP A 37 -13.95 -37.65 -20.13
N ALA A 38 -15.18 -37.74 -20.69
CA ALA A 38 -15.47 -38.65 -21.79
C ALA A 38 -15.22 -38.05 -23.19
N ASP A 39 -15.10 -36.69 -23.31
CA ASP A 39 -15.06 -35.96 -24.56
C ASP A 39 -13.70 -35.37 -24.96
N GLY A 40 -12.61 -35.73 -24.27
CA GLY A 40 -11.27 -35.19 -24.51
C GLY A 40 -10.96 -33.88 -23.81
N SER A 41 -11.96 -33.14 -23.31
CA SER A 41 -11.79 -31.88 -22.60
C SER A 41 -11.02 -32.04 -21.28
N GLY A 42 -11.16 -33.18 -20.63
CA GLY A 42 -10.37 -33.55 -19.44
C GLY A 42 -8.86 -33.65 -19.68
N ASN A 43 -8.44 -33.99 -20.91
CA ASN A 43 -7.01 -34.03 -21.27
C ASN A 43 -6.44 -32.60 -21.41
N HIS A 44 -7.18 -31.68 -22.03
CA HIS A 44 -6.76 -30.27 -22.12
C HIS A 44 -6.62 -29.60 -20.76
N LEU A 45 -7.49 -29.91 -19.79
CA LEU A 45 -7.38 -29.39 -18.43
C LEU A 45 -6.17 -29.94 -17.67
N ARG A 46 -5.84 -31.24 -17.84
CA ARG A 46 -4.60 -31.80 -17.27
C ARG A 46 -3.36 -31.16 -17.86
N GLU A 47 -3.35 -30.99 -19.19
CA GLU A 47 -2.25 -30.32 -19.90
C GLU A 47 -2.11 -28.86 -19.44
N ALA A 48 -3.22 -28.13 -19.33
CA ALA A 48 -3.23 -26.75 -18.82
C ALA A 48 -2.67 -26.67 -17.38
N SER A 49 -3.09 -27.60 -16.51
CA SER A 49 -2.60 -27.66 -15.13
C SER A 49 -1.10 -28.02 -15.08
N ALA A 50 -0.64 -28.97 -15.90
CA ALA A 50 0.76 -29.33 -15.99
C ALA A 50 1.62 -28.16 -16.50
N ALA A 51 1.15 -27.47 -17.55
CA ALA A 51 1.79 -26.26 -18.08
C ALA A 51 1.89 -25.15 -16.99
N TYR A 52 0.80 -24.94 -16.24
CA TYR A 52 0.83 -24.00 -15.12
C TYR A 52 1.86 -24.37 -14.05
N GLN A 53 1.94 -25.65 -13.67
CA GLN A 53 2.89 -26.13 -12.67
C GLN A 53 4.35 -26.03 -13.16
N SER A 54 4.61 -26.32 -14.43
CA SER A 54 5.95 -26.19 -15.03
C SER A 54 6.38 -24.74 -15.29
N GLY A 55 5.44 -23.78 -15.20
CA GLY A 55 5.71 -22.36 -15.48
C GLY A 55 5.50 -21.97 -16.94
N ASP A 56 5.02 -22.86 -17.80
CA ASP A 56 4.59 -22.52 -19.18
C ASP A 56 3.22 -21.83 -19.12
N LEU A 57 3.25 -20.57 -18.71
CA LEU A 57 2.04 -19.77 -18.47
C LEU A 57 1.30 -19.49 -19.78
N ALA A 58 2.02 -19.32 -20.88
CA ALA A 58 1.41 -19.05 -22.19
C ALA A 58 0.52 -20.23 -22.65
N THR A 59 1.04 -21.45 -22.54
CA THR A 59 0.27 -22.68 -22.84
C THR A 59 -0.90 -22.85 -21.86
N ALA A 60 -0.69 -22.67 -20.56
CA ALA A 60 -1.74 -22.79 -19.55
C ALA A 60 -2.91 -21.81 -19.85
N ILE A 61 -2.61 -20.51 -20.07
CA ILE A 61 -3.60 -19.48 -20.37
C ILE A 61 -4.36 -19.82 -21.67
N ARG A 62 -3.67 -20.26 -22.71
CA ARG A 62 -4.31 -20.63 -23.98
C ARG A 62 -5.28 -21.80 -23.77
N LEU A 63 -4.86 -22.88 -23.13
CA LEU A 63 -5.69 -24.07 -22.91
C LEU A 63 -6.90 -23.79 -22.00
N TYR A 64 -6.72 -23.01 -20.90
CA TYR A 64 -7.86 -22.59 -20.09
C TYR A 64 -8.86 -21.75 -20.87
N ARG A 65 -8.39 -20.81 -21.73
CA ARG A 65 -9.26 -20.00 -22.61
C ARG A 65 -10.00 -20.85 -23.63
N GLU A 66 -9.33 -21.84 -24.23
CA GLU A 66 -9.96 -22.78 -25.18
C GLU A 66 -11.07 -23.56 -24.49
N PHE A 67 -10.81 -24.15 -23.32
CA PHE A 67 -11.83 -24.84 -22.55
C PHE A 67 -13.03 -23.96 -22.21
N LEU A 68 -12.80 -22.70 -21.82
CA LEU A 68 -13.86 -21.76 -21.43
C LEU A 68 -14.72 -21.27 -22.61
N LYS A 69 -14.33 -21.53 -23.88
CA LYS A 69 -15.21 -21.30 -25.05
C LYS A 69 -16.39 -22.26 -25.05
N ASP A 70 -16.15 -23.52 -24.71
CA ASP A 70 -17.16 -24.56 -24.70
C ASP A 70 -17.90 -24.61 -23.36
N TYR A 71 -17.22 -24.25 -22.25
CA TYR A 71 -17.73 -24.27 -20.89
C TYR A 71 -17.60 -22.91 -20.19
N PRO A 72 -18.33 -21.85 -20.66
CA PRO A 72 -18.14 -20.49 -20.17
C PRO A 72 -18.50 -20.29 -18.71
N ASP A 73 -19.29 -21.17 -18.13
CA ASP A 73 -19.74 -21.12 -16.73
C ASP A 73 -18.84 -21.92 -15.74
N ALA A 74 -17.74 -22.50 -16.21
CA ALA A 74 -16.82 -23.28 -15.37
C ALA A 74 -15.99 -22.35 -14.45
N ALA A 75 -16.56 -22.03 -13.27
CA ALA A 75 -16.03 -21.03 -12.35
C ALA A 75 -14.63 -21.40 -11.81
N GLU A 76 -14.38 -22.67 -11.53
CA GLU A 76 -13.08 -23.18 -11.07
C GLU A 76 -12.01 -22.96 -12.15
N ILE A 77 -12.35 -23.19 -13.44
CA ILE A 77 -11.42 -23.00 -14.54
C ILE A 77 -11.14 -21.52 -14.78
N ARG A 78 -12.16 -20.64 -14.61
CA ARG A 78 -11.93 -19.19 -14.58
C ARG A 78 -10.98 -18.77 -13.48
N SER A 79 -11.14 -19.33 -12.28
CA SER A 79 -10.21 -19.07 -11.18
C SER A 79 -8.77 -19.53 -11.51
N ASN A 80 -8.61 -20.70 -12.14
CA ASN A 80 -7.31 -21.20 -12.56
C ASN A 80 -6.70 -20.34 -13.68
N LEU A 81 -7.51 -19.89 -14.65
CA LEU A 81 -7.07 -18.90 -15.65
C LEU A 81 -6.62 -17.59 -14.99
N GLY A 82 -7.39 -17.09 -14.02
CA GLY A 82 -7.03 -15.92 -13.23
C GLY A 82 -5.68 -16.09 -12.53
N ALA A 83 -5.44 -17.25 -11.93
CA ALA A 83 -4.16 -17.56 -11.27
C ALA A 83 -2.99 -17.62 -12.27
N ALA A 84 -3.20 -18.18 -13.46
CA ALA A 84 -2.20 -18.19 -14.53
C ALA A 84 -1.89 -16.77 -15.03
N LEU A 85 -2.92 -15.94 -15.20
CA LEU A 85 -2.78 -14.54 -15.60
C LEU A 85 -2.03 -13.70 -14.55
N VAL A 86 -2.29 -13.92 -13.24
CA VAL A 86 -1.53 -13.27 -12.16
C VAL A 86 -0.05 -13.61 -12.22
N ARG A 87 0.29 -14.90 -12.42
CA ARG A 87 1.69 -15.31 -12.54
C ARG A 87 2.38 -14.73 -13.78
N ASP A 88 1.62 -14.51 -14.85
CA ASP A 88 2.09 -13.90 -16.10
C ASP A 88 2.08 -12.35 -16.05
N GLY A 89 1.70 -11.75 -14.92
CA GLY A 89 1.64 -10.30 -14.74
C GLY A 89 0.43 -9.61 -15.38
N GLN A 90 -0.51 -10.38 -15.95
CA GLN A 90 -1.73 -9.87 -16.60
C GLN A 90 -2.85 -9.63 -15.55
N PHE A 91 -2.60 -8.77 -14.57
CA PHE A 91 -3.50 -8.59 -13.41
C PHE A 91 -4.91 -8.11 -13.81
N ALA A 92 -5.03 -7.22 -14.80
CA ALA A 92 -6.35 -6.75 -15.27
C ALA A 92 -7.19 -7.89 -15.85
N GLY A 93 -6.58 -8.79 -16.64
CA GLY A 93 -7.24 -9.98 -17.15
C GLY A 93 -7.64 -10.95 -16.03
N ALA A 94 -6.77 -11.12 -15.02
CA ALA A 94 -7.06 -11.96 -13.88
C ALA A 94 -8.27 -11.47 -13.08
N ILE A 95 -8.37 -10.15 -12.85
CA ILE A 95 -9.53 -9.53 -12.17
C ILE A 95 -10.83 -9.89 -12.89
N ALA A 96 -10.88 -9.75 -14.22
CA ALA A 96 -12.07 -10.06 -14.99
C ALA A 96 -12.50 -11.54 -14.83
N GLU A 97 -11.53 -12.48 -14.84
CA GLU A 97 -11.83 -13.90 -14.67
C GLU A 97 -12.25 -14.25 -13.23
N TYR A 98 -11.62 -13.65 -12.22
CA TYR A 98 -12.02 -13.84 -10.83
C TYR A 98 -13.42 -13.26 -10.54
N ASP A 99 -13.75 -12.10 -11.10
CA ASP A 99 -15.10 -11.51 -10.97
C ASP A 99 -16.16 -12.43 -11.57
N LEU A 100 -15.89 -13.02 -12.73
CA LEU A 100 -16.79 -14.00 -13.36
C LEU A 100 -16.90 -15.27 -12.50
N ALA A 101 -15.80 -15.75 -11.93
CA ALA A 101 -15.79 -16.90 -11.02
C ALA A 101 -16.62 -16.63 -9.77
N LEU A 102 -16.46 -15.46 -9.13
CA LEU A 102 -17.19 -15.09 -7.92
C LEU A 102 -18.69 -14.91 -8.14
N ARG A 103 -19.17 -14.61 -9.37
CA ARG A 103 -20.62 -14.61 -9.66
C ARG A 103 -21.24 -15.98 -9.46
N LYS A 104 -20.51 -17.07 -9.70
CA LYS A 104 -20.97 -18.45 -9.51
C LYS A 104 -20.58 -19.02 -8.13
N MET A 105 -19.51 -18.52 -7.53
CA MET A 105 -18.97 -18.95 -6.24
C MET A 105 -18.79 -17.75 -5.28
N PRO A 106 -19.89 -17.05 -4.88
CA PRO A 106 -19.78 -15.75 -4.19
C PRO A 106 -19.09 -15.81 -2.83
N ASN A 107 -19.06 -16.97 -2.19
CA ASN A 107 -18.43 -17.18 -0.87
C ASN A 107 -17.08 -17.92 -0.95
N ASN A 108 -16.51 -18.08 -2.14
CA ASN A 108 -15.22 -18.74 -2.26
C ASN A 108 -14.10 -17.81 -1.77
N ALA A 109 -13.60 -18.11 -0.56
CA ALA A 109 -12.57 -17.31 0.11
C ALA A 109 -11.27 -17.22 -0.71
N GLN A 110 -10.85 -18.35 -1.32
CA GLN A 110 -9.62 -18.40 -2.09
C GLN A 110 -9.69 -17.51 -3.36
N VAL A 111 -10.79 -17.57 -4.10
CA VAL A 111 -10.99 -16.74 -5.31
C VAL A 111 -11.03 -15.27 -4.91
N ARG A 112 -11.71 -14.94 -3.80
CA ARG A 112 -11.78 -13.57 -3.27
C ARG A 112 -10.43 -13.06 -2.83
N MET A 113 -9.62 -13.87 -2.16
CA MET A 113 -8.26 -13.52 -1.78
C MET A 113 -7.37 -13.26 -3.00
N ASN A 114 -7.45 -14.11 -4.03
CA ASN A 114 -6.70 -13.96 -5.26
C ASN A 114 -7.11 -12.69 -6.03
N LEU A 115 -8.41 -12.37 -6.04
CA LEU A 115 -8.92 -11.13 -6.62
C LEU A 115 -8.39 -9.90 -5.87
N ALA A 116 -8.43 -9.92 -4.53
CA ALA A 116 -7.87 -8.84 -3.71
C ALA A 116 -6.38 -8.64 -3.98
N LEU A 117 -5.62 -9.73 -4.07
CA LEU A 117 -4.19 -9.68 -4.43
C LEU A 117 -3.95 -9.11 -5.83
N ALA A 118 -4.81 -9.42 -6.81
CA ALA A 118 -4.70 -8.86 -8.16
C ALA A 118 -4.97 -7.35 -8.16
N TYR A 119 -5.97 -6.87 -7.41
CA TYR A 119 -6.20 -5.45 -7.18
C TYR A 119 -5.02 -4.79 -6.47
N TYR A 120 -4.51 -5.41 -5.40
CA TYR A 120 -3.32 -4.92 -4.67
C TYR A 120 -2.12 -4.75 -5.60
N LYS A 121 -1.86 -5.74 -6.47
CA LYS A 121 -0.75 -5.70 -7.45
C LYS A 121 -0.91 -4.62 -8.51
N LEU A 122 -2.11 -4.15 -8.77
CA LEU A 122 -2.39 -3.01 -9.65
C LEU A 122 -2.45 -1.67 -8.90
N GLY A 123 -2.19 -1.62 -7.60
CA GLY A 123 -2.32 -0.41 -6.77
C GLY A 123 -3.77 0.06 -6.61
N ARG A 124 -4.75 -0.77 -6.98
CA ARG A 124 -6.18 -0.50 -6.80
C ARG A 124 -6.60 -0.88 -5.37
N LEU A 125 -5.97 -0.21 -4.39
CA LEU A 125 -6.13 -0.57 -2.98
C LEU A 125 -7.56 -0.39 -2.45
N PRO A 126 -8.35 0.63 -2.85
CA PRO A 126 -9.74 0.74 -2.42
C PRO A 126 -10.59 -0.49 -2.78
N GLU A 127 -10.39 -1.05 -3.98
CA GLU A 127 -11.10 -2.27 -4.40
C GLU A 127 -10.55 -3.51 -3.68
N ALA A 128 -9.24 -3.61 -3.47
CA ALA A 128 -8.65 -4.67 -2.66
C ALA A 128 -9.25 -4.69 -1.25
N VAL A 129 -9.38 -3.52 -0.59
CA VAL A 129 -10.02 -3.36 0.72
C VAL A 129 -11.44 -3.92 0.72
N GLN A 130 -12.28 -3.59 -0.28
CA GLN A 130 -13.66 -4.09 -0.35
C GLN A 130 -13.72 -5.62 -0.32
N HIS A 131 -12.87 -6.30 -1.10
CA HIS A 131 -12.85 -7.76 -1.14
C HIS A 131 -12.25 -8.37 0.14
N LEU A 132 -11.22 -7.74 0.71
CA LEU A 132 -10.60 -8.19 1.97
C LEU A 132 -11.51 -7.98 3.18
N GLU A 133 -12.31 -6.90 3.23
CA GLU A 133 -13.32 -6.71 4.27
C GLU A 133 -14.42 -7.78 4.23
N ILE A 134 -14.82 -8.21 3.03
CA ILE A 134 -15.77 -9.34 2.89
C ILE A 134 -15.11 -10.62 3.41
N LEU A 135 -13.86 -10.88 3.03
CA LEU A 135 -13.11 -12.05 3.45
C LEU A 135 -12.91 -12.06 4.97
N HIS A 136 -12.51 -10.93 5.56
CA HIS A 136 -12.36 -10.80 7.01
C HIS A 136 -13.67 -11.04 7.77
N ARG A 137 -14.84 -10.64 7.22
CA ARG A 137 -16.13 -11.00 7.84
C ARG A 137 -16.47 -12.49 7.76
N LEU A 138 -16.00 -13.19 6.72
CA LEU A 138 -16.20 -14.64 6.58
C LEU A 138 -15.24 -15.44 7.48
N GLU A 139 -14.01 -14.98 7.59
CA GLU A 139 -12.90 -15.64 8.27
C GLU A 139 -12.14 -14.61 9.15
N PRO A 140 -12.73 -14.15 10.27
CA PRO A 140 -12.21 -13.00 11.02
C PRO A 140 -10.89 -13.25 11.74
N LEU A 141 -10.53 -14.51 11.99
CA LEU A 141 -9.29 -14.87 12.67
C LEU A 141 -8.18 -15.36 11.71
N GLU A 142 -8.41 -15.32 10.41
CA GLU A 142 -7.38 -15.68 9.43
C GLU A 142 -6.33 -14.57 9.29
N LEU A 143 -5.10 -14.89 9.73
CA LEU A 143 -4.01 -13.90 9.83
C LEU A 143 -3.62 -13.28 8.48
N LYS A 144 -3.48 -14.08 7.43
CA LYS A 144 -3.00 -13.59 6.12
C LYS A 144 -3.90 -12.54 5.47
N PRO A 145 -5.23 -12.78 5.36
CA PRO A 145 -6.15 -11.77 4.84
C PRO A 145 -6.17 -10.51 5.71
N ALA A 146 -6.11 -10.66 7.04
CA ALA A 146 -6.14 -9.55 7.97
C ALA A 146 -4.88 -8.68 7.86
N LEU A 147 -3.69 -9.26 7.73
CA LEU A 147 -2.45 -8.52 7.51
C LEU A 147 -2.47 -7.75 6.18
N LEU A 148 -2.96 -8.38 5.09
CA LEU A 148 -3.07 -7.71 3.80
C LEU A 148 -4.12 -6.58 3.84
N LEU A 149 -5.24 -6.81 4.56
CA LEU A 149 -6.25 -5.78 4.76
C LEU A 149 -5.68 -4.59 5.55
N ALA A 150 -4.96 -4.85 6.63
CA ALA A 150 -4.33 -3.81 7.43
C ALA A 150 -3.31 -3.01 6.62
N ASP A 151 -2.49 -3.68 5.81
CA ASP A 151 -1.54 -3.02 4.91
C ASP A 151 -2.26 -2.07 3.92
N CYS A 152 -3.30 -2.56 3.23
CA CYS A 152 -4.12 -1.73 2.35
C CYS A 152 -4.78 -0.54 3.08
N LEU A 153 -5.27 -0.75 4.31
CA LEU A 153 -5.90 0.30 5.12
C LEU A 153 -4.88 1.35 5.55
N LEU A 154 -3.66 0.95 5.92
CA LEU A 154 -2.58 1.88 6.27
C LEU A 154 -2.11 2.70 5.07
N GLU A 155 -1.99 2.07 3.91
CA GLU A 155 -1.64 2.75 2.66
C GLU A 155 -2.73 3.75 2.21
N THR A 156 -4.01 3.40 2.43
CA THR A 156 -5.15 4.28 2.13
C THR A 156 -5.49 5.25 3.27
N ASN A 157 -4.59 5.41 4.25
CA ASN A 157 -4.71 6.33 5.39
C ASN A 157 -5.93 6.08 6.28
N GLN A 158 -6.21 4.81 6.58
CA GLN A 158 -7.30 4.36 7.45
C GLN A 158 -6.76 3.58 8.68
N PRO A 159 -5.86 4.15 9.50
CA PRO A 159 -5.16 3.41 10.56
C PRO A 159 -6.09 2.86 11.63
N ARG A 160 -7.15 3.60 11.99
CA ARG A 160 -8.13 3.14 12.98
C ARG A 160 -8.78 1.82 12.57
N LYS A 161 -9.17 1.68 11.31
CA LYS A 161 -9.73 0.41 10.81
C LYS A 161 -8.70 -0.72 10.82
N ALA A 162 -7.45 -0.42 10.51
CA ALA A 162 -6.38 -1.41 10.60
C ALA A 162 -6.22 -1.93 12.04
N VAL A 163 -6.30 -1.06 13.05
CA VAL A 163 -6.33 -1.46 14.47
C VAL A 163 -7.55 -2.35 14.77
N GLU A 164 -8.74 -1.97 14.31
CA GLU A 164 -9.97 -2.74 14.52
C GLU A 164 -9.88 -4.15 13.92
N VAL A 165 -9.23 -4.31 12.78
CA VAL A 165 -8.99 -5.60 12.12
C VAL A 165 -7.97 -6.46 12.86
N LEU A 166 -6.87 -5.86 13.34
CA LEU A 166 -5.74 -6.62 13.90
C LEU A 166 -5.88 -6.91 15.41
N SER A 167 -6.55 -6.04 16.17
CA SER A 167 -6.62 -6.19 17.63
C SER A 167 -7.21 -7.55 18.08
N PRO A 168 -8.27 -8.10 17.47
CA PRO A 168 -8.81 -9.40 17.86
C PRO A 168 -7.84 -10.57 17.63
N LEU A 169 -6.89 -10.42 16.66
CA LEU A 169 -5.94 -11.49 16.36
C LEU A 169 -4.78 -11.57 17.38
N GLN A 170 -4.63 -10.57 18.25
CA GLN A 170 -3.55 -10.54 19.23
C GLN A 170 -3.63 -11.72 20.24
N GLU A 171 -4.84 -12.18 20.56
CA GLU A 171 -5.03 -13.34 21.43
C GLU A 171 -4.72 -14.67 20.72
N GLU A 172 -5.04 -14.76 19.44
CA GLU A 172 -4.83 -15.96 18.63
C GLU A 172 -3.36 -16.11 18.18
N TYR A 173 -2.70 -14.99 17.89
CA TYR A 173 -1.32 -14.92 17.39
C TYR A 173 -0.42 -14.07 18.28
N PRO A 174 -0.32 -14.39 19.60
CA PRO A 174 0.37 -13.52 20.57
C PRO A 174 1.85 -13.32 20.27
N ASP A 175 2.52 -14.30 19.66
CA ASP A 175 3.96 -14.28 19.38
C ASP A 175 4.31 -14.12 17.89
N ASP A 176 3.30 -13.90 17.02
CA ASP A 176 3.56 -13.67 15.61
C ASP A 176 4.11 -12.25 15.40
N ARG A 177 5.37 -12.17 14.97
CA ARG A 177 6.08 -10.89 14.81
C ARG A 177 5.45 -10.00 13.74
N ALA A 178 4.93 -10.58 12.64
CA ALA A 178 4.30 -9.80 11.59
C ALA A 178 3.01 -9.16 12.08
N MET A 179 2.23 -9.88 12.90
CA MET A 179 1.02 -9.37 13.53
C MET A 179 1.35 -8.27 14.56
N ILE A 180 2.30 -8.52 15.47
CA ILE A 180 2.72 -7.54 16.49
C ILE A 180 3.23 -6.25 15.82
N TYR A 181 4.06 -6.39 14.78
CA TYR A 181 4.56 -5.25 14.02
C TYR A 181 3.44 -4.48 13.31
N ALA A 182 2.58 -5.18 12.57
CA ALA A 182 1.48 -4.55 11.83
C ALA A 182 0.51 -3.80 12.76
N LEU A 183 0.13 -4.43 13.89
CA LEU A 183 -0.72 -3.79 14.89
C LEU A 183 -0.01 -2.59 15.56
N GLY A 184 1.26 -2.73 15.92
CA GLY A 184 2.05 -1.64 16.48
C GLY A 184 2.13 -0.44 15.54
N MET A 185 2.36 -0.67 14.25
CA MET A 185 2.37 0.37 13.23
C MET A 185 1.00 1.01 13.02
N ALA A 186 -0.07 0.22 13.05
CA ALA A 186 -1.43 0.73 12.95
C ALA A 186 -1.77 1.65 14.13
N LEU A 187 -1.41 1.24 15.36
CA LEU A 187 -1.58 2.03 16.58
C LEU A 187 -0.78 3.33 16.55
N LEU A 188 0.47 3.32 16.06
CA LEU A 188 1.27 4.54 15.90
C LEU A 188 0.62 5.52 14.94
N LYS A 189 0.15 5.02 13.78
CA LYS A 189 -0.53 5.87 12.79
C LYS A 189 -1.90 6.36 13.27
N ASP A 190 -2.55 5.64 14.20
CA ASP A 190 -3.81 6.05 14.88
C ASP A 190 -3.57 6.96 16.09
N ASN A 191 -2.32 7.41 16.33
CA ASN A 191 -1.88 8.23 17.48
C ASN A 191 -2.06 7.55 18.86
N ARG A 192 -2.19 6.23 18.93
CA ARG A 192 -2.28 5.43 20.16
C ARG A 192 -0.89 4.97 20.60
N THR A 193 0.00 5.95 20.83
CA THR A 193 1.43 5.74 21.01
C THR A 193 1.76 4.84 22.22
N GLN A 194 1.03 4.95 23.32
CA GLN A 194 1.30 4.15 24.52
C GLN A 194 1.01 2.65 24.30
N GLU A 195 -0.07 2.33 23.62
CA GLU A 195 -0.41 0.94 23.29
C GLU A 195 0.56 0.35 22.27
N ALA A 196 0.92 1.13 21.26
CA ALA A 196 1.96 0.75 20.32
C ALA A 196 3.28 0.42 21.01
N GLN A 197 3.73 1.27 21.96
CA GLN A 197 4.99 1.10 22.66
C GLN A 197 5.09 -0.26 23.36
N VAL A 198 4.02 -0.71 24.00
CA VAL A 198 4.00 -2.02 24.68
C VAL A 198 4.27 -3.18 23.71
N LEU A 199 3.68 -3.13 22.51
CA LEU A 199 3.89 -4.14 21.49
C LEU A 199 5.29 -4.08 20.87
N LEU A 200 5.75 -2.87 20.57
CA LEU A 200 7.02 -2.64 19.92
C LEU A 200 8.21 -2.97 20.82
N ASP A 201 8.07 -2.73 22.15
CA ASP A 201 9.06 -3.14 23.14
C ASP A 201 9.27 -4.66 23.19
N ARG A 202 8.27 -5.46 22.79
CA ARG A 202 8.43 -6.92 22.67
C ARG A 202 9.36 -7.26 21.52
N ILE A 203 9.17 -6.61 20.35
CA ILE A 203 10.05 -6.81 19.17
C ILE A 203 11.49 -6.39 19.51
N LEU A 204 11.67 -5.28 20.21
CA LEU A 204 12.98 -4.76 20.61
C LEU A 204 13.73 -5.67 21.59
N ARG A 205 12.99 -6.32 22.51
CA ARG A 205 13.59 -7.26 23.49
C ARG A 205 14.05 -8.58 22.86
N ASP A 206 13.47 -8.99 21.76
CA ASP A 206 13.81 -10.23 21.06
C ASP A 206 15.15 -10.17 20.28
N GLY A 207 15.84 -9.04 20.33
CA GLY A 207 17.13 -8.81 19.70
C GLY A 207 17.07 -8.13 18.34
N GLU A 208 18.20 -8.14 17.63
CA GLU A 208 18.33 -7.46 16.34
C GLU A 208 17.50 -8.16 15.27
N SER A 209 16.61 -7.41 14.65
CA SER A 209 15.80 -7.83 13.49
C SER A 209 15.55 -6.62 12.58
N ALA A 210 15.05 -6.86 11.36
CA ALA A 210 14.66 -5.78 10.47
C ALA A 210 13.59 -4.89 11.09
N GLU A 211 12.62 -5.50 11.80
CA GLU A 211 11.53 -4.80 12.48
C GLU A 211 12.06 -3.95 13.63
N SER A 212 12.98 -4.48 14.45
CA SER A 212 13.57 -3.70 15.56
C SER A 212 14.40 -2.53 15.04
N ALA A 213 15.21 -2.73 14.00
CA ALA A 213 15.99 -1.67 13.39
C ALA A 213 15.08 -0.59 12.75
N PHE A 214 14.02 -1.01 12.07
CA PHE A 214 13.03 -0.08 11.49
C PHE A 214 12.36 0.79 12.57
N LEU A 215 11.91 0.18 13.66
CA LEU A 215 11.26 0.89 14.78
C LEU A 215 12.20 1.89 15.47
N LEU A 216 13.46 1.50 15.67
CA LEU A 216 14.49 2.42 16.19
C LEU A 216 14.67 3.60 15.23
N GLY A 217 14.82 3.34 13.93
CA GLY A 217 14.95 4.39 12.93
C GLY A 217 13.75 5.33 12.88
N GLN A 218 12.54 4.81 12.99
CA GLN A 218 11.32 5.62 13.06
C GLN A 218 11.29 6.48 14.35
N THR A 219 11.69 5.91 15.47
CA THR A 219 11.76 6.63 16.75
C THR A 219 12.74 7.79 16.67
N GLU A 220 13.91 7.57 16.06
CA GLU A 220 14.92 8.63 15.90
C GLU A 220 14.47 9.72 14.92
N LEU A 221 13.68 9.38 13.87
CA LEU A 221 13.03 10.39 13.04
C LEU A 221 12.11 11.31 13.84
N LEU A 222 11.29 10.74 14.74
CA LEU A 222 10.40 11.53 15.60
C LEU A 222 11.18 12.42 16.57
N ARG A 223 12.39 12.00 16.98
CA ARG A 223 13.32 12.79 17.80
C ARG A 223 14.12 13.80 17.00
N ASN A 224 13.98 13.79 15.67
CA ASN A 224 14.76 14.58 14.73
C ASN A 224 16.27 14.26 14.75
N ASP A 225 16.66 13.05 15.21
CA ASP A 225 18.02 12.55 15.06
C ASP A 225 18.14 11.84 13.71
N LEU A 226 18.37 12.64 12.67
CA LEU A 226 18.40 12.18 11.30
C LEU A 226 19.56 11.23 11.00
N VAL A 227 20.68 11.36 11.74
CA VAL A 227 21.86 10.50 11.55
C VAL A 227 21.63 9.12 12.12
N ALA A 228 21.15 9.03 13.37
CA ALA A 228 20.80 7.77 13.99
C ALA A 228 19.65 7.08 13.23
N ALA A 229 18.63 7.83 12.82
CA ALA A 229 17.52 7.33 12.03
C ALA A 229 18.00 6.68 10.73
N ALA A 230 18.85 7.37 9.96
CA ALA A 230 19.39 6.82 8.71
C ALA A 230 20.23 5.56 8.95
N GLY A 231 21.00 5.50 10.07
CA GLY A 231 21.79 4.32 10.44
C GLY A 231 20.90 3.09 10.74
N HIS A 232 19.89 3.26 11.56
CA HIS A 232 18.97 2.19 11.90
C HIS A 232 18.12 1.73 10.70
N LEU A 233 17.64 2.67 9.86
CA LEU A 233 16.87 2.33 8.66
C LEU A 233 17.73 1.66 7.58
N ALA A 234 19.00 2.05 7.44
CA ALA A 234 19.95 1.33 6.62
C ALA A 234 20.08 -0.14 7.08
N ARG A 235 20.18 -0.35 8.41
CA ARG A 235 20.24 -1.70 8.96
C ARG A 235 18.97 -2.51 8.71
N ALA A 236 17.81 -1.88 8.80
CA ALA A 236 16.54 -2.53 8.50
C ALA A 236 16.49 -3.05 7.05
N VAL A 237 16.88 -2.23 6.06
CA VAL A 237 16.91 -2.64 4.64
C VAL A 237 18.00 -3.67 4.34
N GLU A 238 19.11 -3.66 5.05
CA GLU A 238 20.13 -4.72 4.95
C GLU A 238 19.60 -6.08 5.42
N LEU A 239 18.90 -6.10 6.58
CA LEU A 239 18.37 -7.33 7.16
C LEU A 239 17.17 -7.86 6.38
N ASN A 240 16.33 -6.99 5.86
CA ASN A 240 15.19 -7.35 5.02
C ASN A 240 14.96 -6.31 3.90
N PRO A 241 15.60 -6.50 2.71
CA PRO A 241 15.44 -5.56 1.59
C PRO A 241 14.02 -5.47 1.01
N LYS A 242 13.11 -6.33 1.46
CA LYS A 242 11.71 -6.34 1.01
C LYS A 242 10.76 -5.96 2.14
N MET A 243 11.27 -5.41 3.23
CA MET A 243 10.43 -4.94 4.31
C MET A 243 9.61 -3.73 3.83
N PRO A 244 8.27 -3.77 3.95
CA PRO A 244 7.41 -2.66 3.56
C PRO A 244 7.82 -1.35 4.23
N TRP A 245 7.81 -0.26 3.46
CA TRP A 245 8.13 1.11 3.88
C TRP A 245 9.58 1.36 4.37
N ALA A 246 10.42 0.33 4.47
CA ALA A 246 11.77 0.53 5.02
C ALA A 246 12.62 1.44 4.15
N HIS A 247 12.62 1.22 2.84
CA HIS A 247 13.31 2.09 1.90
C HIS A 247 12.67 3.49 1.85
N THR A 248 11.34 3.60 1.94
CA THR A 248 10.65 4.89 1.98
C THR A 248 11.05 5.71 3.20
N LEU A 249 11.03 5.14 4.42
CA LEU A 249 11.47 5.84 5.62
C LEU A 249 12.96 6.20 5.56
N TYR A 250 13.78 5.29 5.05
CA TYR A 250 15.20 5.56 4.88
C TYR A 250 15.44 6.73 3.92
N GLY A 251 14.71 6.76 2.79
CA GLY A 251 14.71 7.89 1.85
C GLY A 251 14.29 9.20 2.52
N GLN A 252 13.24 9.19 3.34
CA GLN A 252 12.79 10.36 4.08
C GLN A 252 13.85 10.87 5.08
N ALA A 253 14.50 9.97 5.82
CA ALA A 253 15.60 10.32 6.73
C ALA A 253 16.77 10.96 5.97
N LEU A 254 17.17 10.38 4.85
CA LEU A 254 18.23 10.91 3.99
C LEU A 254 17.87 12.27 3.40
N LYS A 255 16.63 12.45 2.91
CA LYS A 255 16.16 13.74 2.39
C LYS A 255 16.20 14.82 3.46
N ALA A 256 15.70 14.52 4.67
CA ALA A 256 15.73 15.43 5.80
C ALA A 256 17.18 15.75 6.24
N ALA A 257 18.10 14.81 6.10
CA ALA A 257 19.54 15.01 6.34
C ALA A 257 20.28 15.75 5.20
N GLY A 258 19.55 16.26 4.19
CA GLY A 258 20.14 17.01 3.07
C GLY A 258 20.87 16.14 2.04
N LYS A 259 20.48 14.87 1.88
CA LYS A 259 21.09 13.91 0.94
C LYS A 259 20.05 13.46 -0.12
N PRO A 260 19.56 14.38 -0.99
CA PRO A 260 18.42 14.10 -1.88
C PRO A 260 18.71 13.02 -2.94
N GLU A 261 19.98 12.89 -3.43
CA GLU A 261 20.33 11.86 -4.41
C GLU A 261 20.24 10.46 -3.78
N GLN A 262 20.73 10.32 -2.54
CA GLN A 262 20.65 9.05 -1.81
C GLN A 262 19.19 8.73 -1.44
N ALA A 263 18.41 9.74 -1.08
CA ALA A 263 16.97 9.59 -0.83
C ALA A 263 16.25 9.06 -2.07
N THR A 264 16.51 9.66 -3.23
CA THR A 264 15.93 9.22 -4.51
C THR A 264 16.27 7.76 -4.82
N ALA A 265 17.51 7.33 -4.54
CA ALA A 265 17.90 5.93 -4.71
C ALA A 265 17.06 5.01 -3.83
N GLN A 266 16.82 5.39 -2.56
CA GLN A 266 15.99 4.58 -1.65
C GLN A 266 14.52 4.55 -2.07
N PHE A 267 13.93 5.67 -2.47
CA PHE A 267 12.57 5.67 -3.01
C PHE A 267 12.43 4.78 -4.25
N ASN A 268 13.42 4.75 -5.14
CA ASN A 268 13.43 3.84 -6.27
C ASN A 268 13.56 2.36 -5.86
N GLU A 269 14.32 2.03 -4.80
CA GLU A 269 14.35 0.67 -4.27
C GLU A 269 12.97 0.26 -3.70
N GLU A 270 12.27 1.16 -2.98
CA GLU A 270 10.90 0.90 -2.54
C GLU A 270 9.98 0.61 -3.73
N LEU A 271 10.05 1.38 -4.81
CA LEU A 271 9.20 1.17 -5.99
C LEU A 271 9.49 -0.15 -6.74
N LYS A 272 10.66 -0.77 -6.55
CA LYS A 272 10.89 -2.15 -7.04
C LYS A 272 10.15 -3.19 -6.19
N VAL A 273 9.97 -2.89 -4.90
CA VAL A 273 9.24 -3.74 -3.95
C VAL A 273 7.73 -3.50 -4.06
N ASN A 274 7.33 -2.24 -3.99
CA ASN A 274 5.95 -1.77 -4.11
C ASN A 274 5.86 -0.61 -5.10
N PRO A 275 5.58 -0.85 -6.40
CA PRO A 275 5.47 0.20 -7.43
C PRO A 275 4.41 1.27 -7.11
N TYR A 276 3.49 0.97 -6.22
CA TYR A 276 2.39 1.84 -5.83
C TYR A 276 2.55 2.45 -4.44
N ASP A 277 3.77 2.41 -3.84
CA ASP A 277 4.00 3.11 -2.58
C ASP A 277 3.66 4.60 -2.76
N PHE A 278 2.69 5.05 -1.97
CA PHE A 278 2.17 6.42 -2.08
C PHE A 278 3.26 7.46 -1.82
N THR A 279 4.02 7.24 -0.75
CA THR A 279 5.03 8.20 -0.29
C THR A 279 6.21 8.26 -1.25
N ALA A 280 6.75 7.11 -1.67
CA ALA A 280 7.87 7.09 -2.62
C ALA A 280 7.48 7.76 -3.94
N ASN A 281 6.28 7.49 -4.47
CA ASN A 281 5.79 8.14 -5.70
C ASN A 281 5.62 9.65 -5.52
N THR A 282 5.06 10.12 -4.41
CA THR A 282 4.90 11.57 -4.17
C THR A 282 6.25 12.28 -4.00
N GLU A 283 7.19 11.66 -3.31
CA GLU A 283 8.53 12.21 -3.10
C GLU A 283 9.35 12.27 -4.39
N ILE A 284 9.32 11.22 -5.20
CA ILE A 284 9.99 11.21 -6.51
C ILE A 284 9.34 12.24 -7.43
N ALA A 285 8.00 12.35 -7.46
CA ALA A 285 7.31 13.36 -8.27
C ALA A 285 7.75 14.78 -7.90
N LEU A 286 7.90 15.07 -6.59
CA LEU A 286 8.39 16.35 -6.12
C LEU A 286 9.81 16.66 -6.60
N LEU A 287 10.72 15.69 -6.47
CA LEU A 287 12.11 15.84 -6.90
C LEU A 287 12.22 16.01 -8.42
N LEU A 288 11.53 15.18 -9.20
CA LEU A 288 11.49 15.28 -10.66
C LEU A 288 10.91 16.63 -11.14
N ARG A 289 9.88 17.14 -10.45
CA ARG A 289 9.34 18.47 -10.75
C ARG A 289 10.38 19.57 -10.49
N GLN A 290 11.15 19.50 -9.42
CA GLN A 290 12.24 20.43 -9.13
C GLN A 290 13.35 20.39 -10.19
N ASP A 291 13.64 19.19 -10.72
CA ASP A 291 14.58 18.98 -11.81
C ASP A 291 14.04 19.34 -13.20
N GLY A 292 12.76 19.77 -13.28
CA GLY A 292 12.10 20.12 -14.56
C GLY A 292 11.65 18.93 -15.38
N LYS A 293 11.74 17.69 -14.87
CA LYS A 293 11.29 16.45 -15.53
C LYS A 293 9.79 16.22 -15.32
N LEU A 294 9.00 17.13 -15.92
CA LEU A 294 7.59 17.28 -15.59
C LEU A 294 6.72 16.08 -16.00
N ASP A 295 7.02 15.41 -17.12
CA ASP A 295 6.26 14.26 -17.59
C ASP A 295 6.50 13.03 -16.70
N GLU A 296 7.76 12.80 -16.28
CA GLU A 296 8.10 11.76 -15.32
C GLU A 296 7.43 12.04 -13.96
N ALA A 297 7.47 13.29 -13.50
CA ALA A 297 6.80 13.71 -12.27
C ALA A 297 5.28 13.44 -12.32
N LEU A 298 4.63 13.73 -13.48
CA LEU A 298 3.21 13.47 -13.69
C LEU A 298 2.88 11.98 -13.65
N ALA A 299 3.73 11.13 -14.20
CA ALA A 299 3.55 9.67 -14.13
C ALA A 299 3.55 9.18 -12.68
N HIS A 300 4.53 9.58 -11.87
CA HIS A 300 4.61 9.19 -10.46
C HIS A 300 3.45 9.72 -9.62
N ILE A 301 3.07 11.00 -9.79
CA ILE A 301 1.94 11.54 -9.01
C ILE A 301 0.60 10.90 -9.41
N THR A 302 0.48 10.43 -10.65
CA THR A 302 -0.70 9.68 -11.10
C THR A 302 -0.79 8.31 -10.40
N LEU A 303 0.33 7.60 -10.23
CA LEU A 303 0.38 6.35 -9.45
C LEU A 303 0.01 6.59 -7.99
N ALA A 304 0.52 7.66 -7.37
CA ALA A 304 0.15 8.02 -6.00
C ALA A 304 -1.37 8.28 -5.87
N LEU A 305 -1.96 9.03 -6.80
CA LEU A 305 -3.40 9.32 -6.82
C LEU A 305 -4.27 8.10 -7.14
N GLN A 306 -3.71 7.06 -7.75
CA GLN A 306 -4.41 5.78 -7.90
C GLN A 306 -4.64 5.09 -6.54
N VAL A 307 -3.66 5.21 -5.63
CA VAL A 307 -3.74 4.66 -4.26
C VAL A 307 -4.60 5.54 -3.35
N ARG A 308 -4.41 6.87 -3.41
CA ARG A 308 -5.14 7.85 -2.60
C ARG A 308 -5.76 8.92 -3.50
N PRO A 309 -6.92 8.65 -4.13
CA PRO A 309 -7.49 9.55 -5.14
C PRO A 309 -7.81 10.96 -4.64
N ASN A 310 -8.10 11.09 -3.34
CA ASN A 310 -8.53 12.34 -2.72
C ASN A 310 -7.46 12.93 -1.77
N ASP A 311 -6.19 12.52 -1.88
CA ASP A 311 -5.14 13.11 -1.06
C ASP A 311 -4.87 14.56 -1.53
N PRO A 312 -5.09 15.57 -0.67
CA PRO A 312 -4.97 16.97 -1.08
C PRO A 312 -3.55 17.37 -1.46
N GLY A 313 -2.53 16.77 -0.83
CA GLY A 313 -1.13 17.02 -1.16
C GLY A 313 -0.77 16.53 -2.55
N ALA A 314 -1.19 15.31 -2.89
CA ALA A 314 -0.96 14.72 -4.21
C ALA A 314 -1.75 15.45 -5.32
N LEU A 315 -3.01 15.83 -5.05
CA LEU A 315 -3.81 16.64 -5.98
C LEU A 315 -3.16 18.01 -6.23
N TYR A 316 -2.67 18.64 -5.18
CA TYR A 316 -1.92 19.89 -5.29
C TYR A 316 -0.62 19.73 -6.10
N GLN A 317 0.14 18.65 -5.88
CA GLN A 317 1.35 18.40 -6.65
C GLN A 317 1.04 18.20 -8.14
N ARG A 318 -0.01 17.48 -8.50
CA ARG A 318 -0.43 17.30 -9.90
C ARG A 318 -0.78 18.64 -10.54
N ALA A 319 -1.59 19.44 -9.89
CA ALA A 319 -1.94 20.79 -10.37
C ALA A 319 -0.71 21.70 -10.52
N SER A 320 0.26 21.57 -9.59
CA SER A 320 1.53 22.29 -9.64
C SER A 320 2.43 21.85 -10.80
N ILE A 321 2.42 20.55 -11.15
CA ILE A 321 3.11 20.02 -12.33
C ILE A 321 2.48 20.62 -13.60
N HIS A 322 1.15 20.59 -13.75
CA HIS A 322 0.45 21.17 -14.89
C HIS A 322 0.73 22.70 -15.00
N LEU A 323 0.79 23.40 -13.86
CA LEU A 323 1.17 24.81 -13.84
C LEU A 323 2.62 25.02 -14.32
N SER A 324 3.54 24.13 -13.98
CA SER A 324 4.93 24.15 -14.44
C SER A 324 5.04 23.85 -15.95
N GLN A 325 4.17 22.97 -16.47
CA GLN A 325 4.05 22.68 -17.90
C GLN A 325 3.39 23.82 -18.71
N GLY A 326 2.88 24.87 -18.04
CA GLY A 326 2.16 25.96 -18.69
C GLY A 326 0.69 25.63 -19.01
N LEU A 327 0.19 24.50 -18.56
CA LEU A 327 -1.21 24.06 -18.74
C LEU A 327 -2.14 24.82 -17.78
N ASN A 328 -2.13 26.16 -17.88
CA ASN A 328 -2.76 27.05 -16.91
C ASN A 328 -4.27 26.81 -16.73
N GLN A 329 -5.01 26.45 -17.79
CA GLN A 329 -6.45 26.17 -17.67
C GLN A 329 -6.72 24.89 -16.92
N GLN A 330 -5.93 23.83 -17.14
CA GLN A 330 -6.05 22.56 -16.44
C GLN A 330 -5.67 22.72 -14.96
N ALA A 331 -4.53 23.39 -14.68
CA ALA A 331 -4.12 23.70 -13.32
C ALA A 331 -5.20 24.52 -12.57
N ARG A 332 -5.85 25.48 -13.25
CA ARG A 332 -6.96 26.25 -12.68
C ARG A 332 -8.11 25.34 -12.25
N GLN A 333 -8.59 24.49 -13.16
CA GLN A 333 -9.72 23.60 -12.87
C GLN A 333 -9.44 22.66 -11.68
N GLU A 334 -8.23 22.09 -11.64
CA GLU A 334 -7.81 21.19 -10.56
C GLU A 334 -7.69 21.94 -9.22
N LEU A 335 -7.10 23.14 -9.20
CA LEU A 335 -6.97 23.94 -7.99
C LEU A 335 -8.31 24.47 -7.49
N GLU A 336 -9.20 24.92 -8.39
CA GLU A 336 -10.57 25.31 -8.03
C GLU A 336 -11.34 24.13 -7.40
N GLN A 337 -11.19 22.92 -7.92
CA GLN A 337 -11.79 21.73 -7.31
C GLN A 337 -11.17 21.42 -5.96
N LEU A 338 -9.84 21.45 -5.86
CA LEU A 338 -9.12 21.19 -4.61
C LEU A 338 -9.56 22.13 -3.49
N ILE A 339 -9.73 23.41 -3.79
CA ILE A 339 -10.19 24.42 -2.83
C ILE A 339 -11.65 24.19 -2.43
N ARG A 340 -12.51 23.76 -3.34
CA ARG A 340 -13.90 23.40 -2.98
C ARG A 340 -13.95 22.25 -1.96
N ASP A 341 -13.08 21.23 -2.16
CA ASP A 341 -13.04 20.05 -1.32
C ASP A 341 -12.26 20.28 -0.01
N TYR A 342 -11.25 21.15 -0.07
CA TYR A 342 -10.32 21.48 1.03
C TYR A 342 -10.12 23.00 1.17
N PRO A 343 -11.11 23.76 1.68
CA PRO A 343 -11.06 25.24 1.71
C PRO A 343 -9.92 25.81 2.57
N SER A 344 -9.38 25.03 3.49
CA SER A 344 -8.28 25.43 4.37
C SER A 344 -6.88 25.12 3.81
N PHE A 345 -6.77 24.69 2.55
CA PHE A 345 -5.49 24.35 1.94
C PHE A 345 -4.83 25.60 1.33
N SER A 346 -4.06 26.32 2.14
CA SER A 346 -3.50 27.65 1.81
C SER A 346 -2.60 27.66 0.57
N GLU A 347 -1.87 26.56 0.31
CA GLU A 347 -0.98 26.40 -0.82
C GLU A 347 -1.76 26.33 -2.14
N ALA A 348 -2.96 25.74 -2.14
CA ALA A 348 -3.82 25.70 -3.32
C ALA A 348 -4.33 27.09 -3.69
N HIS A 349 -4.74 27.90 -2.72
CA HIS A 349 -5.12 29.30 -2.94
C HIS A 349 -3.96 30.11 -3.53
N ALA A 350 -2.75 29.97 -2.99
CA ALA A 350 -1.56 30.67 -3.51
C ALA A 350 -1.20 30.25 -4.94
N ALA A 351 -1.32 28.95 -5.24
CA ALA A 351 -1.09 28.45 -6.59
C ALA A 351 -2.17 28.94 -7.57
N LEU A 352 -3.44 28.95 -7.16
CA LEU A 352 -4.55 29.44 -7.98
C LEU A 352 -4.41 30.94 -8.26
N ALA A 353 -3.95 31.73 -7.28
CA ALA A 353 -3.61 33.14 -7.50
C ALA A 353 -2.56 33.28 -8.62
N THR A 354 -1.50 32.45 -8.58
CA THR A 354 -0.46 32.44 -9.61
C THR A 354 -1.05 32.10 -11.00
N VAL A 355 -1.95 31.12 -11.05
CA VAL A 355 -2.64 30.75 -12.29
C VAL A 355 -3.47 31.91 -12.84
N TYR A 356 -4.25 32.60 -11.97
CA TYR A 356 -5.06 33.77 -12.40
C TYR A 356 -4.19 34.91 -12.92
N TYR A 357 -3.06 35.22 -12.28
CA TYR A 357 -2.13 36.22 -12.80
C TYR A 357 -1.59 35.87 -14.18
N ARG A 358 -1.20 34.57 -14.40
CA ARG A 358 -0.76 34.13 -15.72
C ARG A 358 -1.87 34.20 -16.78
N LEU A 359 -3.13 34.04 -16.37
CA LEU A 359 -4.31 34.22 -17.24
C LEU A 359 -4.78 35.67 -17.37
N LYS A 360 -4.04 36.65 -16.83
CA LYS A 360 -4.37 38.07 -16.82
C LYS A 360 -5.68 38.39 -16.08
N ARG A 361 -6.09 37.55 -15.14
CA ARG A 361 -7.26 37.72 -14.28
C ARG A 361 -6.81 38.30 -12.92
N THR A 362 -6.29 39.52 -12.91
CA THR A 362 -5.62 40.10 -11.74
C THR A 362 -6.52 40.17 -10.52
N ALA A 363 -7.80 40.61 -10.67
CA ALA A 363 -8.72 40.71 -9.55
C ALA A 363 -9.00 39.38 -8.86
N ASP A 364 -9.09 38.26 -9.64
CA ASP A 364 -9.25 36.94 -9.10
C ASP A 364 -7.96 36.47 -8.39
N GLY A 365 -6.80 36.83 -8.95
CA GLY A 365 -5.50 36.52 -8.32
C GLY A 365 -5.33 37.26 -6.98
N ASP A 366 -5.73 38.54 -6.90
CA ASP A 366 -5.68 39.32 -5.65
C ASP A 366 -6.60 38.71 -4.57
N LYS A 367 -7.79 38.26 -4.98
CA LYS A 367 -8.75 37.57 -4.09
C LYS A 367 -8.16 36.30 -3.51
N GLU A 368 -7.61 35.44 -4.34
CA GLU A 368 -7.03 34.18 -3.88
C GLU A 368 -5.76 34.39 -3.04
N THR A 369 -4.99 35.43 -3.31
CA THR A 369 -3.84 35.81 -2.48
C THR A 369 -4.29 36.26 -1.07
N ALA A 370 -5.35 37.01 -0.98
CA ALA A 370 -5.93 37.43 0.31
C ALA A 370 -6.46 36.21 1.09
N GLU A 371 -7.13 35.29 0.39
CA GLU A 371 -7.67 34.08 1.01
C GLU A 371 -6.56 33.15 1.51
N ALA A 372 -5.49 32.94 0.73
CA ALA A 372 -4.31 32.20 1.17
C ALA A 372 -3.70 32.75 2.47
N ARG A 373 -3.65 34.08 2.58
CA ARG A 373 -3.17 34.74 3.81
C ARG A 373 -4.11 34.49 4.97
N ARG A 374 -5.41 34.72 4.80
CA ARG A 374 -6.43 34.48 5.83
C ARG A 374 -6.38 33.08 6.40
N VAL A 375 -6.39 32.05 5.52
CA VAL A 375 -6.34 30.66 5.91
C VAL A 375 -5.06 30.35 6.70
N ARG A 376 -3.92 30.89 6.29
CA ARG A 376 -2.64 30.69 6.99
C ARG A 376 -2.63 31.33 8.38
N GLU A 377 -3.17 32.54 8.51
CA GLU A 377 -3.29 33.25 9.80
C GLU A 377 -4.23 32.52 10.76
N GLU A 378 -5.34 31.97 10.26
CA GLU A 378 -6.27 31.16 11.06
C GLU A 378 -5.61 29.86 11.56
N ALA A 379 -4.89 29.15 10.68
CA ALA A 379 -4.15 27.96 11.05
C ALA A 379 -3.08 28.26 12.12
N GLN A 380 -2.38 29.38 12.01
CA GLN A 380 -1.38 29.79 12.99
C GLN A 380 -2.01 30.09 14.35
N LYS A 381 -3.11 30.83 14.40
CA LYS A 381 -3.84 31.13 15.64
C LYS A 381 -4.28 29.85 16.35
N LEU A 382 -4.82 28.87 15.59
CA LEU A 382 -5.25 27.60 16.13
C LEU A 382 -4.08 26.80 16.76
N LEU A 383 -2.89 26.85 16.13
CA LEU A 383 -1.68 26.23 16.66
C LEU A 383 -1.20 26.90 17.93
N GLU A 384 -1.26 28.24 18.00
CA GLU A 384 -0.90 29.01 19.20
C GLU A 384 -1.86 28.73 20.36
N GLU A 385 -3.15 28.62 20.10
CA GLU A 385 -4.16 28.25 21.10
C GLU A 385 -3.91 26.85 21.67
N LYS A 386 -3.59 25.87 20.83
CA LYS A 386 -3.26 24.50 21.25
C LYS A 386 -1.94 24.40 22.03
N ARG A 387 -1.03 25.37 21.88
CA ARG A 387 0.25 25.44 22.62
C ARG A 387 0.13 26.11 23.96
N LYS A 388 -0.95 26.84 24.24
CA LYS A 388 -1.18 27.44 25.57
C LYS A 388 -1.42 26.29 26.57
N PRO A 389 -0.62 26.17 27.65
CA PRO A 389 -0.85 25.14 28.66
C PRO A 389 -2.25 25.36 29.26
N ALA A 390 -2.96 24.26 29.53
CA ALA A 390 -4.21 24.27 30.28
C ALA A 390 -3.95 24.68 31.74
N SER A 391 -3.61 25.95 31.97
CA SER A 391 -3.35 26.53 33.26
C SER A 391 -4.25 27.73 33.41
N SER A 392 -5.40 27.55 34.02
CA SER A 392 -6.08 28.40 35.00
C SER A 392 -7.61 28.17 35.05
N GLU A 393 -8.00 26.95 35.32
CA GLU A 393 -9.31 26.70 35.96
C GLU A 393 -9.08 25.94 37.26
N LYS A 394 -8.44 26.60 38.22
CA LYS A 394 -8.52 26.30 39.67
C LYS A 394 -8.31 27.61 40.41
N GLN A 395 -9.38 28.35 40.56
CA GLN A 395 -9.63 29.20 41.73
C GLN A 395 -11.05 28.98 42.20
#